data_2e0702a513189d1f0b3614ffeac800a7
#
_entry.id   2e0702a513189d1f0b3614ffeac800a7
#
_cell.length_a   1.000
_cell.length_b   1.000
_cell.length_c   1.000
_cell.angle_alpha   90.00
_cell.angle_beta   90.00
_cell.angle_gamma   90.00
#
_symmetry.space_group_name_H-M   'P 1'
#
loop_
_entity.id
_entity.type
_entity.pdbx_description
1 polymer ?
#
loop_
_entity_poly.entity_id
_entity_poly.type
_entity_poly.pdbx_seq_one_letter_code
_entity_poly.pdbx_strand_id
1 'polypeptide(L)'
;MSLAERIALVNEKIAAAARQAGREPSEVTLVAATKVQTSDTIRQAIAAGVTICGENRVQEMTAHLDDDAYAGAALHFIGHLQTNKVNKVVGKVDLIHSVDSERLLEAIEAQAAKLELVQDILLEVNIGGEASKSGISPEELSALAAQAVGSPHVRLRGLMAIPPVAAGPDGNRPFFAKMRQLYVDIRSQMDDNKTSFDCLSMGMSGDFEDAIAEGATLVRVGTALFGPRPPMHTAR
;
A
#
# COMPACT_ATOMS: atom_id res chain seq x y z
N MET A 1 18.85 14.13 13.22
CA MET A 1 17.97 14.39 12.05
C MET A 1 16.53 14.45 12.55
N SER A 2 15.84 15.57 12.36
CA SER A 2 14.43 15.77 12.70
C SER A 2 13.51 14.93 11.80
N LEU A 3 12.23 14.82 12.14
CA LEU A 3 11.24 14.15 11.31
C LEU A 3 11.12 14.82 9.92
N ALA A 4 11.06 16.15 9.89
CA ALA A 4 10.99 16.92 8.64
C ALA A 4 12.21 16.70 7.74
N GLU A 5 13.41 16.67 8.31
CA GLU A 5 14.65 16.38 7.54
C GLU A 5 14.63 14.96 6.96
N ARG A 6 14.12 13.96 7.70
CA ARG A 6 14.00 12.59 7.19
C ARG A 6 12.97 12.48 6.07
N ILE A 7 11.83 13.19 6.19
CA ILE A 7 10.82 13.24 5.14
C ILE A 7 11.40 13.88 3.87
N ALA A 8 12.08 15.01 4.00
CA ALA A 8 12.74 15.67 2.87
C ALA A 8 13.76 14.76 2.19
N LEU A 9 14.61 14.08 2.96
CA LEU A 9 15.61 13.15 2.44
C LEU A 9 14.98 11.96 1.70
N VAL A 10 13.89 11.39 2.24
CA VAL A 10 13.19 10.27 1.57
C VAL A 10 12.56 10.75 0.27
N ASN A 11 11.91 11.91 0.25
CA ASN A 11 11.35 12.47 -0.98
C ASN A 11 12.42 12.78 -2.03
N GLU A 12 13.59 13.28 -1.62
CA GLU A 12 14.72 13.50 -2.51
C GLU A 12 15.21 12.19 -3.14
N LYS A 13 15.34 11.12 -2.35
CA LYS A 13 15.71 9.79 -2.84
C LYS A 13 14.67 9.20 -3.80
N ILE A 14 13.38 9.35 -3.49
CA ILE A 14 12.28 8.93 -4.39
C ILE A 14 12.42 9.67 -5.73
N ALA A 15 12.59 10.99 -5.70
CA ALA A 15 12.74 11.79 -6.90
C ALA A 15 14.01 11.42 -7.70
N ALA A 16 15.12 11.15 -7.03
CA ALA A 16 16.35 10.69 -7.67
C ALA A 16 16.18 9.33 -8.35
N ALA A 17 15.59 8.36 -7.65
CA ALA A 17 15.33 7.03 -8.18
C ALA A 17 14.36 7.08 -9.39
N ALA A 18 13.32 7.90 -9.33
CA ALA A 18 12.39 8.09 -10.45
C ALA A 18 13.14 8.62 -11.70
N ARG A 19 13.94 9.68 -11.55
CA ARG A 19 14.72 10.25 -12.66
C ARG A 19 15.74 9.24 -13.23
N GLN A 20 16.41 8.46 -12.38
CA GLN A 20 17.32 7.39 -12.81
C GLN A 20 16.61 6.30 -13.62
N ALA A 21 15.35 6.04 -13.32
CA ALA A 21 14.49 5.13 -14.05
C ALA A 21 13.84 5.76 -15.32
N GLY A 22 14.19 7.00 -15.68
CA GLY A 22 13.61 7.73 -16.82
C GLY A 22 12.14 8.12 -16.60
N ARG A 23 11.75 8.30 -15.33
CA ARG A 23 10.38 8.64 -14.93
C ARG A 23 10.30 10.01 -14.27
N GLU A 24 9.13 10.64 -14.35
CA GLU A 24 8.88 11.87 -13.61
C GLU A 24 8.71 11.57 -12.10
N PRO A 25 9.30 12.38 -11.20
CA PRO A 25 9.11 12.19 -9.75
C PRO A 25 7.65 12.16 -9.29
N SER A 26 6.78 12.87 -9.97
CA SER A 26 5.34 12.92 -9.69
C SER A 26 4.59 11.61 -9.95
N GLU A 27 5.22 10.66 -10.67
CA GLU A 27 4.65 9.33 -10.89
C GLU A 27 4.81 8.39 -9.69
N VAL A 28 5.57 8.81 -8.68
CA VAL A 28 5.84 8.00 -7.48
C VAL A 28 5.38 8.75 -6.24
N THR A 29 4.49 8.14 -5.49
CA THR A 29 3.92 8.72 -4.28
C THR A 29 4.40 7.98 -3.04
N LEU A 30 4.81 8.75 -2.02
CA LEU A 30 5.16 8.24 -0.70
C LEU A 30 3.90 7.93 0.11
N VAL A 31 3.77 6.69 0.56
CA VAL A 31 2.85 6.29 1.64
C VAL A 31 3.66 6.18 2.93
N ALA A 32 3.45 7.10 3.86
CA ALA A 32 4.11 7.08 5.16
C ALA A 32 3.46 6.01 6.05
N ALA A 33 4.19 4.92 6.35
CA ALA A 33 3.67 3.84 7.20
C ALA A 33 3.67 4.28 8.67
N THR A 34 2.52 4.77 9.14
CA THR A 34 2.31 5.43 10.44
C THR A 34 2.10 4.48 11.61
N LYS A 35 2.10 3.17 11.36
CA LYS A 35 1.98 2.15 12.41
C LYS A 35 2.91 2.43 13.61
N VAL A 36 2.40 2.22 14.82
CA VAL A 36 3.06 2.45 16.11
C VAL A 36 3.50 3.91 16.36
N GLN A 37 3.04 4.86 15.57
CA GLN A 37 3.26 6.28 15.82
C GLN A 37 2.15 6.86 16.71
N THR A 38 2.44 8.00 17.35
CA THR A 38 1.40 8.76 18.05
C THR A 38 0.67 9.70 17.09
N SER A 39 -0.55 10.09 17.43
CA SER A 39 -1.33 11.08 16.66
C SER A 39 -0.55 12.38 16.43
N ASP A 40 0.20 12.84 17.44
CA ASP A 40 1.04 14.04 17.29
C ASP A 40 2.18 13.86 16.29
N THR A 41 2.80 12.68 16.26
CA THR A 41 3.84 12.36 15.26
C THR A 41 3.25 12.32 13.86
N ILE A 42 2.04 11.80 13.70
CA ILE A 42 1.33 11.76 12.41
C ILE A 42 1.03 13.19 11.94
N ARG A 43 0.46 14.04 12.80
CA ARG A 43 0.20 15.47 12.47
C ARG A 43 1.48 16.21 12.10
N GLN A 44 2.59 15.97 12.82
CA GLN A 44 3.90 16.55 12.49
C GLN A 44 4.42 16.08 11.11
N ALA A 45 4.20 14.80 10.77
CA ALA A 45 4.58 14.28 9.47
C ALA A 45 3.76 14.92 8.33
N ILE A 46 2.46 15.09 8.53
CA ILE A 46 1.57 15.77 7.58
C ILE A 46 1.97 17.24 7.43
N ALA A 47 2.23 17.94 8.53
CA ALA A 47 2.71 19.32 8.51
C ALA A 47 4.08 19.45 7.79
N ALA A 48 4.88 18.38 7.78
CA ALA A 48 6.16 18.31 7.06
C ALA A 48 6.03 17.85 5.59
N GLY A 49 4.80 17.69 5.08
CA GLY A 49 4.53 17.41 3.66
C GLY A 49 4.17 15.95 3.33
N VAL A 50 3.88 15.10 4.31
CA VAL A 50 3.29 13.78 4.05
C VAL A 50 1.85 13.97 3.58
N THR A 51 1.52 13.44 2.43
CA THR A 51 0.18 13.55 1.81
C THR A 51 -0.63 12.26 1.93
N ILE A 52 0.01 11.12 2.22
CA ILE A 52 -0.65 9.82 2.39
C ILE A 52 -0.10 9.12 3.63
N CYS A 53 -0.98 8.78 4.57
CA CYS A 53 -0.70 7.95 5.72
C CYS A 53 -1.13 6.50 5.46
N GLY A 54 -0.32 5.53 5.91
CA GLY A 54 -0.61 4.10 5.74
C GLY A 54 -0.67 3.37 7.06
N GLU A 55 -1.81 2.76 7.38
CA GLU A 55 -2.03 2.02 8.61
C GLU A 55 -2.05 0.51 8.42
N ASN A 56 -1.49 -0.20 9.40
CA ASN A 56 -1.39 -1.66 9.37
C ASN A 56 -2.42 -2.35 10.26
N ARG A 57 -2.97 -1.66 11.25
CA ARG A 57 -3.86 -2.23 12.27
C ARG A 57 -5.12 -1.40 12.42
N VAL A 58 -6.26 -2.08 12.33
CA VAL A 58 -7.57 -1.44 12.44
C VAL A 58 -7.74 -0.69 13.77
N GLN A 59 -7.22 -1.24 14.87
CA GLN A 59 -7.32 -0.60 16.18
C GLN A 59 -6.54 0.71 16.25
N GLU A 60 -5.29 0.73 15.75
CA GLU A 60 -4.46 1.95 15.68
C GLU A 60 -5.14 2.99 14.78
N MET A 61 -5.56 2.56 13.58
CA MET A 61 -6.29 3.41 12.64
C MET A 61 -7.53 4.06 13.27
N THR A 62 -8.35 3.27 13.96
CA THR A 62 -9.59 3.79 14.57
C THR A 62 -9.27 4.83 15.65
N ALA A 63 -8.30 4.56 16.54
CA ALA A 63 -7.89 5.49 17.57
C ALA A 63 -7.34 6.82 16.98
N HIS A 64 -6.57 6.74 15.92
CA HIS A 64 -6.04 7.92 15.23
C HIS A 64 -7.13 8.71 14.48
N LEU A 65 -8.15 8.02 13.93
CA LEU A 65 -9.33 8.68 13.34
C LEU A 65 -10.14 9.41 14.39
N ASP A 66 -10.38 8.78 15.55
CA ASP A 66 -11.10 9.41 16.68
C ASP A 66 -10.36 10.66 17.20
N ASP A 67 -9.04 10.71 17.02
CA ASP A 67 -8.15 11.80 17.42
C ASP A 67 -7.87 12.81 16.28
N ASP A 68 -8.55 12.67 15.13
CA ASP A 68 -8.37 13.49 13.93
C ASP A 68 -6.89 13.63 13.48
N ALA A 69 -6.12 12.53 13.62
CA ALA A 69 -4.69 12.54 13.39
C ALA A 69 -4.31 12.66 11.90
N TYR A 70 -5.23 12.30 10.99
CA TYR A 70 -4.95 12.28 9.54
C TYR A 70 -5.44 13.53 8.81
N ALA A 71 -5.91 14.56 9.52
CA ALA A 71 -6.40 15.78 8.89
C ALA A 71 -5.38 16.38 7.91
N GLY A 72 -5.78 16.55 6.64
CA GLY A 72 -4.93 17.08 5.58
C GLY A 72 -4.13 16.05 4.78
N ALA A 73 -4.29 14.74 5.06
CA ALA A 73 -3.69 13.65 4.28
C ALA A 73 -4.73 12.59 3.92
N ALA A 74 -4.49 11.86 2.84
CA ALA A 74 -5.22 10.65 2.51
C ALA A 74 -4.82 9.50 3.45
N LEU A 75 -5.74 8.58 3.70
CA LEU A 75 -5.50 7.42 4.56
C LEU A 75 -5.61 6.13 3.74
N HIS A 76 -4.55 5.34 3.74
CA HIS A 76 -4.53 4.02 3.13
C HIS A 76 -4.44 2.93 4.20
N PHE A 77 -5.14 1.82 3.99
CA PHE A 77 -4.96 0.62 4.80
C PHE A 77 -3.98 -0.33 4.08
N ILE A 78 -2.82 -0.55 4.69
CA ILE A 78 -1.70 -1.28 4.06
C ILE A 78 -1.32 -2.58 4.80
N GLY A 79 -2.06 -2.95 5.87
CA GLY A 79 -1.86 -4.18 6.62
C GLY A 79 -2.88 -5.25 6.25
N HIS A 80 -2.67 -6.49 6.73
CA HIS A 80 -3.63 -7.58 6.52
C HIS A 80 -5.01 -7.23 7.11
N LEU A 81 -6.05 -7.30 6.28
CA LEU A 81 -7.42 -6.98 6.67
C LEU A 81 -8.22 -8.28 6.88
N GLN A 82 -8.61 -8.52 8.12
CA GLN A 82 -9.53 -9.60 8.44
C GLN A 82 -10.97 -9.25 8.02
N THR A 83 -11.72 -10.20 7.49
CA THR A 83 -13.10 -9.98 7.01
C THR A 83 -14.03 -9.43 8.09
N ASN A 84 -13.87 -9.86 9.36
CA ASN A 84 -14.66 -9.35 10.48
C ASN A 84 -14.34 -7.89 10.90
N LYS A 85 -13.36 -7.26 10.26
CA LYS A 85 -12.96 -5.86 10.50
C LYS A 85 -13.27 -4.93 9.32
N VAL A 86 -13.77 -5.46 8.22
CA VAL A 86 -14.07 -4.71 6.99
C VAL A 86 -14.97 -3.50 7.27
N ASN A 87 -15.99 -3.66 8.12
CA ASN A 87 -16.92 -2.57 8.51
C ASN A 87 -16.26 -1.41 9.26
N LYS A 88 -15.03 -1.57 9.74
CA LYS A 88 -14.25 -0.52 10.41
C LYS A 88 -13.29 0.19 9.46
N VAL A 89 -13.09 -0.32 8.24
CA VAL A 89 -12.13 0.19 7.27
C VAL A 89 -12.81 0.78 6.04
N VAL A 90 -13.76 0.06 5.44
CA VAL A 90 -14.50 0.52 4.24
C VAL A 90 -15.22 1.83 4.52
N GLY A 91 -15.03 2.80 3.62
CA GLY A 91 -15.57 4.16 3.73
C GLY A 91 -14.82 5.07 4.72
N LYS A 92 -13.74 4.59 5.33
CA LYS A 92 -12.88 5.39 6.23
C LYS A 92 -11.47 5.58 5.71
N VAL A 93 -11.10 4.84 4.67
CA VAL A 93 -9.80 4.93 4.00
C VAL A 93 -10.02 5.16 2.50
N ASP A 94 -9.08 5.86 1.89
CA ASP A 94 -9.11 6.13 0.45
C ASP A 94 -8.75 4.90 -0.38
N LEU A 95 -7.84 4.04 0.12
CA LEU A 95 -7.36 2.86 -0.59
C LEU A 95 -7.02 1.71 0.37
N ILE A 96 -7.51 0.50 0.06
CA ILE A 96 -7.14 -0.74 0.74
C ILE A 96 -6.13 -1.50 -0.12
N HIS A 97 -4.90 -1.72 0.37
CA HIS A 97 -3.83 -2.36 -0.41
C HIS A 97 -3.82 -3.89 -0.33
N SER A 98 -4.54 -4.49 0.61
CA SER A 98 -4.32 -5.85 1.10
C SER A 98 -5.48 -6.81 0.80
N VAL A 99 -6.10 -6.67 -0.37
CA VAL A 99 -7.16 -7.62 -0.78
C VAL A 99 -6.50 -8.87 -1.36
N ASP A 100 -6.60 -9.98 -0.63
CA ASP A 100 -5.85 -11.20 -0.87
C ASP A 100 -6.73 -12.44 -1.12
N SER A 101 -8.04 -12.26 -1.21
CA SER A 101 -8.97 -13.39 -1.39
C SER A 101 -10.34 -12.92 -1.88
N GLU A 102 -11.05 -13.83 -2.58
CA GLU A 102 -12.44 -13.65 -2.99
C GLU A 102 -13.34 -13.30 -1.79
N ARG A 103 -13.20 -14.04 -0.68
CA ARG A 103 -13.97 -13.81 0.54
C ARG A 103 -13.79 -12.38 1.09
N LEU A 104 -12.57 -11.84 1.05
CA LEU A 104 -12.31 -10.47 1.51
C LEU A 104 -12.89 -9.45 0.52
N LEU A 105 -12.74 -9.68 -0.78
CA LEU A 105 -13.34 -8.85 -1.82
C LEU A 105 -14.86 -8.76 -1.68
N GLU A 106 -15.55 -9.88 -1.51
CA GLU A 106 -17.00 -9.95 -1.29
C GLU A 106 -17.43 -9.19 -0.03
N ALA A 107 -16.66 -9.31 1.06
CA ALA A 107 -16.96 -8.59 2.29
C ALA A 107 -16.80 -7.06 2.13
N ILE A 108 -15.80 -6.61 1.36
CA ILE A 108 -15.59 -5.20 1.03
C ILE A 108 -16.73 -4.70 0.14
N GLU A 109 -17.06 -5.42 -0.93
CA GLU A 109 -18.17 -5.10 -1.84
C GLU A 109 -19.49 -4.95 -1.07
N ALA A 110 -19.85 -5.94 -0.24
CA ALA A 110 -21.08 -5.91 0.55
C ALA A 110 -21.13 -4.72 1.53
N GLN A 111 -20.00 -4.37 2.15
CA GLN A 111 -19.94 -3.23 3.06
C GLN A 111 -19.99 -1.89 2.32
N ALA A 112 -19.32 -1.78 1.18
CA ALA A 112 -19.33 -0.59 0.33
C ALA A 112 -20.75 -0.34 -0.24
N ALA A 113 -21.42 -1.40 -0.72
CA ALA A 113 -22.80 -1.35 -1.16
C ALA A 113 -23.74 -0.85 -0.05
N LYS A 114 -23.59 -1.36 1.18
CA LYS A 114 -24.38 -0.93 2.34
C LYS A 114 -24.19 0.55 2.67
N LEU A 115 -23.01 1.09 2.39
CA LEU A 115 -22.66 2.51 2.62
C LEU A 115 -22.94 3.39 1.39
N GLU A 116 -23.42 2.81 0.28
CA GLU A 116 -23.68 3.49 -0.99
C GLU A 116 -22.45 4.24 -1.54
N LEU A 117 -21.27 3.63 -1.42
CA LEU A 117 -20.00 4.18 -1.91
C LEU A 117 -19.23 3.18 -2.77
N VAL A 118 -18.19 3.65 -3.44
CA VAL A 118 -17.21 2.83 -4.17
C VAL A 118 -15.88 2.88 -3.42
N GLN A 119 -15.38 1.72 -3.00
CA GLN A 119 -14.11 1.59 -2.29
C GLN A 119 -12.98 1.25 -3.25
N ASP A 120 -11.91 2.06 -3.24
CA ASP A 120 -10.69 1.77 -3.97
C ASP A 120 -9.90 0.65 -3.30
N ILE A 121 -9.40 -0.31 -4.12
CA ILE A 121 -8.62 -1.45 -3.64
C ILE A 121 -7.42 -1.75 -4.53
N LEU A 122 -6.40 -2.41 -3.94
CA LEU A 122 -5.37 -3.16 -4.65
C LEU A 122 -5.47 -4.64 -4.30
N LEU A 123 -5.11 -5.52 -5.24
CA LEU A 123 -4.95 -6.94 -4.94
C LEU A 123 -3.53 -7.20 -4.43
N GLU A 124 -3.43 -7.86 -3.28
CA GLU A 124 -2.15 -8.27 -2.70
C GLU A 124 -1.70 -9.60 -3.30
N VAL A 125 -0.52 -9.61 -3.90
CA VAL A 125 0.07 -10.80 -4.54
C VAL A 125 1.19 -11.36 -3.68
N ASN A 126 1.14 -12.66 -3.36
CA ASN A 126 2.22 -13.40 -2.72
C ASN A 126 3.31 -13.74 -3.75
N ILE A 127 4.09 -12.73 -4.10
CA ILE A 127 5.09 -12.82 -5.19
C ILE A 127 6.24 -13.77 -4.87
N GLY A 128 6.51 -13.99 -3.58
CA GLY A 128 7.55 -14.88 -3.11
C GLY A 128 7.13 -16.34 -2.96
N GLY A 129 5.82 -16.64 -3.03
CA GLY A 129 5.27 -17.99 -2.82
C GLY A 129 5.46 -18.55 -1.41
N GLU A 130 5.65 -17.68 -0.40
CA GLU A 130 5.83 -18.11 0.99
C GLU A 130 4.46 -18.41 1.63
N ALA A 131 4.23 -19.65 2.06
CA ALA A 131 2.97 -20.07 2.66
C ALA A 131 2.58 -19.31 3.95
N SER A 132 3.54 -18.66 4.60
CA SER A 132 3.33 -17.86 5.82
C SER A 132 2.91 -16.41 5.56
N LYS A 133 2.91 -15.96 4.30
CA LYS A 133 2.57 -14.58 3.92
C LYS A 133 1.18 -14.49 3.30
N SER A 134 0.55 -13.32 3.51
CA SER A 134 -0.68 -12.95 2.83
C SER A 134 -0.45 -12.76 1.33
N GLY A 135 -1.52 -12.64 0.59
CA GLY A 135 -1.52 -12.44 -0.85
C GLY A 135 -1.97 -13.68 -1.61
N ILE A 136 -2.66 -13.46 -2.71
CA ILE A 136 -3.04 -14.52 -3.66
C ILE A 136 -1.83 -14.97 -4.46
N SER A 137 -1.90 -16.19 -4.99
CA SER A 137 -0.88 -16.66 -5.92
C SER A 137 -0.97 -15.89 -7.26
N PRO A 138 0.14 -15.76 -8.01
CA PRO A 138 0.12 -15.15 -9.35
C PRO A 138 -0.87 -15.83 -10.30
N GLU A 139 -1.10 -17.14 -10.15
CA GLU A 139 -1.98 -17.95 -10.96
C GLU A 139 -3.47 -17.60 -10.75
N GLU A 140 -3.84 -17.22 -9.53
CA GLU A 140 -5.22 -16.84 -9.15
C GLU A 140 -5.52 -15.37 -9.44
N LEU A 141 -4.50 -14.55 -9.73
CA LEU A 141 -4.62 -13.09 -9.86
C LEU A 141 -5.64 -12.67 -10.92
N SER A 142 -5.61 -13.27 -12.12
CA SER A 142 -6.54 -12.90 -13.21
C SER A 142 -8.00 -13.16 -12.85
N ALA A 143 -8.29 -14.26 -12.16
CA ALA A 143 -9.64 -14.58 -11.72
C ALA A 143 -10.17 -13.58 -10.71
N LEU A 144 -9.37 -13.25 -9.68
CA LEU A 144 -9.76 -12.27 -8.65
C LEU A 144 -9.84 -10.84 -9.21
N ALA A 145 -8.99 -10.48 -10.17
CA ALA A 145 -9.05 -9.20 -10.85
C ALA A 145 -10.34 -9.05 -11.67
N ALA A 146 -10.73 -10.09 -12.42
CA ALA A 146 -11.99 -10.11 -13.17
C ALA A 146 -13.21 -9.95 -12.24
N GLN A 147 -13.21 -10.63 -11.10
CA GLN A 147 -14.25 -10.51 -10.09
C GLN A 147 -14.31 -9.09 -9.50
N ALA A 148 -13.16 -8.49 -9.17
CA ALA A 148 -13.07 -7.11 -8.65
C ALA A 148 -13.60 -6.09 -9.65
N VAL A 149 -13.29 -6.24 -10.94
CA VAL A 149 -13.81 -5.39 -12.03
C VAL A 149 -15.33 -5.53 -12.19
N GLY A 150 -15.87 -6.73 -11.95
CA GLY A 150 -17.31 -7.00 -11.98
C GLY A 150 -18.08 -6.51 -10.73
N SER A 151 -17.39 -6.05 -9.70
CA SER A 151 -17.98 -5.61 -8.42
C SER A 151 -18.33 -4.12 -8.47
N PRO A 152 -19.63 -3.72 -8.44
CA PRO A 152 -20.04 -2.34 -8.72
C PRO A 152 -19.65 -1.32 -7.63
N HIS A 153 -19.40 -1.78 -6.40
CA HIS A 153 -19.02 -0.91 -5.27
C HIS A 153 -17.56 -1.03 -4.90
N VAL A 154 -16.74 -1.63 -5.79
CA VAL A 154 -15.29 -1.70 -5.66
C VAL A 154 -14.64 -1.13 -6.92
N ARG A 155 -13.56 -0.39 -6.75
CA ARG A 155 -12.73 0.05 -7.87
C ARG A 155 -11.33 -0.52 -7.74
N LEU A 156 -10.97 -1.41 -8.67
CA LEU A 156 -9.63 -1.99 -8.71
C LEU A 156 -8.64 -0.97 -9.28
N ARG A 157 -7.72 -0.49 -8.42
CA ARG A 157 -6.72 0.52 -8.76
C ARG A 157 -5.36 -0.08 -9.12
N GLY A 158 -5.13 -1.36 -8.85
CA GLY A 158 -3.84 -1.98 -9.15
C GLY A 158 -3.47 -3.14 -8.25
N LEU A 159 -2.16 -3.33 -8.09
CA LEU A 159 -1.58 -4.44 -7.35
C LEU A 159 -0.69 -3.98 -6.20
N MET A 160 -0.52 -4.85 -5.20
CA MET A 160 0.42 -4.67 -4.10
C MET A 160 1.22 -5.96 -3.85
N ALA A 161 2.48 -5.82 -3.46
CA ALA A 161 3.26 -6.95 -2.95
C ALA A 161 4.23 -6.54 -1.84
N ILE A 162 4.52 -7.52 -0.96
CA ILE A 162 5.61 -7.49 0.02
C ILE A 162 6.51 -8.69 -0.28
N PRO A 163 7.63 -8.49 -0.99
CA PRO A 163 8.53 -9.58 -1.33
C PRO A 163 9.16 -10.21 -0.06
N PRO A 164 9.77 -11.40 -0.18
CA PRO A 164 10.61 -11.98 0.86
C PRO A 164 11.73 -11.03 1.29
N VAL A 165 12.32 -11.30 2.45
CA VAL A 165 13.56 -10.61 2.83
C VAL A 165 14.64 -11.03 1.85
N ALA A 166 15.21 -10.05 1.16
CA ALA A 166 16.24 -10.32 0.15
C ALA A 166 17.44 -11.06 0.74
N ALA A 167 17.84 -12.14 0.08
CA ALA A 167 18.98 -12.98 0.48
C ALA A 167 20.12 -13.00 -0.56
N GLY A 168 19.99 -12.29 -1.69
CA GLY A 168 20.94 -12.30 -2.81
C GLY A 168 21.48 -10.92 -3.17
N PRO A 169 22.48 -10.85 -4.06
CA PRO A 169 23.11 -9.60 -4.47
C PRO A 169 22.15 -8.67 -5.24
N ASP A 170 21.14 -9.24 -5.91
CA ASP A 170 20.16 -8.47 -6.69
C ASP A 170 18.99 -7.95 -5.85
N GLY A 171 19.03 -8.19 -4.53
CA GLY A 171 17.99 -7.72 -3.60
C GLY A 171 16.59 -8.24 -3.97
N ASN A 172 15.62 -7.36 -3.95
CA ASN A 172 14.22 -7.66 -4.28
C ASN A 172 13.84 -7.33 -5.75
N ARG A 173 14.80 -6.84 -6.56
CA ARG A 173 14.51 -6.46 -7.97
C ARG A 173 13.82 -7.55 -8.79
N PRO A 174 14.21 -8.84 -8.75
CA PRO A 174 13.53 -9.88 -9.51
C PRO A 174 12.04 -10.02 -9.15
N PHE A 175 11.69 -9.86 -7.88
CA PHE A 175 10.29 -9.87 -7.44
C PHE A 175 9.53 -8.62 -7.92
N PHE A 176 10.16 -7.45 -7.88
CA PHE A 176 9.56 -6.22 -8.38
C PHE A 176 9.35 -6.27 -9.90
N ALA A 177 10.31 -6.78 -10.66
CA ALA A 177 10.17 -7.01 -12.10
C ALA A 177 9.02 -7.97 -12.44
N LYS A 178 8.88 -9.08 -11.67
CA LYS A 178 7.74 -10.00 -11.81
C LYS A 178 6.41 -9.31 -11.49
N MET A 179 6.36 -8.50 -10.43
CA MET A 179 5.16 -7.70 -10.10
C MET A 179 4.81 -6.70 -11.21
N ARG A 180 5.81 -6.05 -11.79
CA ARG A 180 5.59 -5.16 -12.94
C ARG A 180 4.99 -5.89 -14.12
N GLN A 181 5.48 -7.10 -14.43
CA GLN A 181 4.91 -7.92 -15.52
C GLN A 181 3.44 -8.27 -15.23
N LEU A 182 3.12 -8.76 -14.02
CA LEU A 182 1.74 -9.07 -13.63
C LEU A 182 0.83 -7.84 -13.73
N TYR A 183 1.33 -6.67 -13.30
CA TYR A 183 0.59 -5.42 -13.42
C TYR A 183 0.28 -5.07 -14.88
N VAL A 184 1.25 -5.21 -15.78
CA VAL A 184 1.06 -4.95 -17.22
C VAL A 184 0.07 -5.94 -17.81
N ASP A 185 0.20 -7.22 -17.46
CA ASP A 185 -0.66 -8.29 -17.97
C ASP A 185 -2.12 -8.08 -17.56
N ILE A 186 -2.38 -7.79 -16.28
CA ILE A 186 -3.74 -7.49 -15.80
C ILE A 186 -4.28 -6.22 -16.46
N ARG A 187 -3.48 -5.16 -16.53
CA ARG A 187 -3.90 -3.91 -17.17
C ARG A 187 -4.28 -4.10 -18.63
N SER A 188 -3.59 -4.99 -19.34
CA SER A 188 -3.89 -5.28 -20.75
C SER A 188 -5.22 -6.03 -20.96
N GLN A 189 -5.70 -6.74 -19.93
CA GLN A 189 -6.96 -7.47 -19.94
C GLN A 189 -8.17 -6.58 -19.58
N MET A 190 -7.90 -5.39 -19.06
CA MET A 190 -8.96 -4.43 -18.71
C MET A 190 -9.34 -3.59 -19.92
N ASP A 191 -10.63 -3.59 -20.28
CA ASP A 191 -11.18 -2.76 -21.36
C ASP A 191 -11.18 -1.26 -21.00
N ASP A 192 -12.20 -0.50 -21.27
CA ASP A 192 -12.26 0.96 -21.15
C ASP A 192 -12.01 1.55 -19.74
N ASN A 193 -11.94 0.73 -18.69
CA ASN A 193 -11.56 1.14 -17.32
C ASN A 193 -10.05 1.24 -17.07
N LYS A 194 -9.21 1.18 -18.09
CA LYS A 194 -7.73 1.26 -18.01
C LYS A 194 -7.24 2.50 -17.26
N THR A 195 -7.99 3.56 -17.24
CA THR A 195 -7.63 4.82 -16.58
C THR A 195 -7.64 4.73 -15.05
N SER A 196 -8.35 3.75 -14.47
CA SER A 196 -8.40 3.57 -13.02
C SER A 196 -7.34 2.59 -12.48
N PHE A 197 -6.71 1.77 -13.33
CA PHE A 197 -5.67 0.80 -12.94
C PHE A 197 -4.27 1.44 -13.05
N ASP A 198 -3.89 2.21 -12.05
CA ASP A 198 -2.74 3.12 -12.06
C ASP A 198 -1.78 2.94 -10.87
N CYS A 199 -2.11 2.05 -9.93
CA CYS A 199 -1.33 1.85 -8.71
C CYS A 199 -0.53 0.54 -8.74
N LEU A 200 0.80 0.63 -8.56
CA LEU A 200 1.67 -0.50 -8.25
C LEU A 200 2.39 -0.22 -6.93
N SER A 201 1.84 -0.81 -5.85
CA SER A 201 2.32 -0.59 -4.49
C SER A 201 3.35 -1.65 -4.11
N MET A 202 4.62 -1.30 -4.12
CA MET A 202 5.73 -2.16 -3.74
C MET A 202 6.94 -1.32 -3.32
N GLY A 203 7.85 -1.92 -2.54
CA GLY A 203 9.02 -1.23 -1.99
C GLY A 203 8.75 -0.59 -0.63
N MET A 204 9.72 -0.74 0.26
CA MET A 204 9.72 -0.24 1.64
C MET A 204 11.03 0.49 1.94
N SER A 205 11.29 0.83 3.21
CA SER A 205 12.44 1.64 3.63
C SER A 205 13.81 1.13 3.15
N GLY A 206 13.95 -0.17 2.88
CA GLY A 206 15.23 -0.78 2.48
C GLY A 206 15.40 -1.04 0.99
N ASP A 207 14.31 -0.95 0.20
CA ASP A 207 14.30 -1.40 -1.20
C ASP A 207 13.41 -0.58 -2.14
N PHE A 208 12.89 0.57 -1.67
CA PHE A 208 11.99 1.39 -2.49
C PHE A 208 12.66 1.97 -3.74
N GLU A 209 13.97 2.20 -3.72
CA GLU A 209 14.72 2.70 -4.89
C GLU A 209 14.70 1.65 -6.01
N ASP A 210 14.92 0.37 -5.67
CA ASP A 210 14.81 -0.77 -6.61
C ASP A 210 13.37 -0.95 -7.10
N ALA A 211 12.37 -0.82 -6.20
CA ALA A 211 10.97 -0.89 -6.57
C ALA A 211 10.57 0.20 -7.56
N ILE A 212 11.08 1.43 -7.39
CA ILE A 212 10.86 2.54 -8.32
C ILE A 212 11.48 2.25 -9.68
N ALA A 213 12.69 1.69 -9.72
CA ALA A 213 13.34 1.29 -10.95
C ALA A 213 12.52 0.25 -11.73
N GLU A 214 11.80 -0.63 -11.03
CA GLU A 214 10.91 -1.64 -11.62
C GLU A 214 9.46 -1.15 -11.78
N GLY A 215 9.19 0.15 -11.59
CA GLY A 215 7.91 0.78 -11.94
C GLY A 215 6.90 0.94 -10.81
N ALA A 216 7.31 0.87 -9.54
CA ALA A 216 6.43 1.22 -8.42
C ALA A 216 5.85 2.63 -8.58
N THR A 217 4.56 2.80 -8.28
CA THR A 217 3.90 4.11 -8.22
C THR A 217 3.60 4.53 -6.78
N LEU A 218 3.51 3.56 -5.86
CA LEU A 218 3.36 3.78 -4.43
C LEU A 218 4.48 3.04 -3.69
N VAL A 219 5.24 3.77 -2.85
CA VAL A 219 6.26 3.20 -1.98
C VAL A 219 5.88 3.41 -0.51
N ARG A 220 5.99 2.36 0.32
CA ARG A 220 5.52 2.37 1.71
C ARG A 220 6.70 2.47 2.67
N VAL A 221 6.97 3.67 3.15
CA VAL A 221 8.17 3.93 3.96
C VAL A 221 7.78 4.20 5.42
N GLY A 222 8.39 3.48 6.34
CA GLY A 222 8.17 3.66 7.78
C GLY A 222 9.46 3.99 8.52
N THR A 223 10.37 3.01 8.67
CA THR A 223 11.59 3.14 9.47
C THR A 223 12.51 4.27 9.00
N ALA A 224 12.59 4.52 7.69
CA ALA A 224 13.40 5.63 7.17
C ALA A 224 12.80 7.01 7.53
N LEU A 225 11.48 7.11 7.77
CA LEU A 225 10.82 8.35 8.20
C LEU A 225 10.84 8.51 9.72
N PHE A 226 10.38 7.49 10.44
CA PHE A 226 10.08 7.60 11.87
C PHE A 226 11.21 7.06 12.77
N GLY A 227 12.22 6.41 12.18
CA GLY A 227 13.28 5.76 12.92
C GLY A 227 12.98 4.31 13.28
N PRO A 228 13.91 3.62 13.97
CA PRO A 228 13.72 2.24 14.39
C PRO A 228 12.55 2.13 15.37
N ARG A 229 11.84 1.00 15.32
CA ARG A 229 10.74 0.75 16.25
C ARG A 229 11.26 0.70 17.68
N PRO A 230 10.56 1.32 18.67
CA PRO A 230 10.85 1.06 20.06
C PRO A 230 10.71 -0.45 20.33
N PRO A 231 11.57 -1.03 21.19
CA PRO A 231 11.45 -2.43 21.54
C PRO A 231 10.03 -2.68 22.10
N MET A 232 9.35 -3.72 21.59
CA MET A 232 8.06 -4.10 22.15
C MET A 232 8.30 -4.53 23.61
N HIS A 233 7.81 -3.76 24.55
CA HIS A 233 7.69 -4.23 25.92
C HIS A 233 6.70 -5.42 25.88
N THR A 234 7.21 -6.63 25.93
CA THR A 234 6.41 -7.79 26.30
C THR A 234 5.95 -7.53 27.74
N ALA A 235 4.72 -7.00 27.88
CA ALA A 235 4.05 -7.03 29.16
C ALA A 235 3.96 -8.50 29.59
N ARG A 236 4.62 -8.85 30.69
CA ARG A 236 4.54 -10.14 31.36
C ARG A 236 3.20 -10.27 32.04
#